data_60d9a74c325581e1f7f495c2fb1a1422
#
_entry.id   60d9a74c325581e1f7f495c2fb1a1422
#
_cell.length_a   1.000
_cell.length_b   1.000
_cell.length_c   1.000
_cell.angle_alpha   90.00
_cell.angle_beta   90.00
_cell.angle_gamma   90.00
#
_symmetry.space_group_name_H-M   'P 1'
#
loop_
_entity.id
_entity.type
_entity.pdbx_description
1 polymer ?
#
loop_
_entity_poly.entity_id
_entity_poly.type
_entity_poly.pdbx_seq_one_letter_code
_entity_poly.pdbx_strand_id
1 'polypeptide(L)'
;MSTILTGITTSGTPHLGNYVGAIKPALEKIKESKKSFLFLADYHSLIKQQDPEITHKSSLEIASAWLACGLDPEETFFYRQSKVPQIMELNWILSNTTSKGLLNRAHAYKAAQDLNSEKKASDPDKGITAGLFNYPILMAADILIFDTDIVPVGSDQKQHIEMARDIAARFNHLYGETFKIPEAYISKNIPLLLGTDGRKMSKSYKNYIELFSEEKALKKSLNRIITDSLMPGEPKGTENSVLYNYFQAFATDTYIEEVNKMFSDGKGWGELKSDLFNLINTELKDIRSCLLYTSDAADELLG
;
A
#
# COMPACT_ATOMS: atom_id res chain seq x y z
N MET A 1 -16.43 16.83 -7.42
CA MET A 1 -16.35 15.38 -7.08
C MET A 1 -15.41 14.73 -8.08
N SER A 2 -14.38 14.04 -7.61
CA SER A 2 -13.25 13.54 -8.39
C SER A 2 -13.38 12.05 -8.72
N THR A 3 -12.76 11.62 -9.81
CA THR A 3 -12.48 10.21 -10.13
C THR A 3 -11.19 9.81 -9.44
N ILE A 4 -11.23 8.73 -8.67
CA ILE A 4 -10.08 8.21 -7.92
C ILE A 4 -9.67 6.85 -8.46
N LEU A 5 -8.37 6.60 -8.55
CA LEU A 5 -7.83 5.28 -8.90
C LEU A 5 -6.74 4.87 -7.91
N THR A 6 -6.82 3.64 -7.44
CA THR A 6 -5.81 3.02 -6.57
C THR A 6 -5.43 1.65 -7.09
N GLY A 7 -4.14 1.44 -7.33
CA GLY A 7 -3.58 0.15 -7.71
C GLY A 7 -2.95 -0.57 -6.52
N ILE A 8 -3.14 -1.86 -6.44
CA ILE A 8 -2.61 -2.71 -5.36
C ILE A 8 -1.73 -3.79 -5.96
N THR A 9 -0.47 -3.82 -5.56
CA THR A 9 0.44 -4.90 -5.97
C THR A 9 0.05 -6.19 -5.27
N THR A 10 -0.11 -7.28 -6.01
CA THR A 10 -0.46 -8.61 -5.50
C THR A 10 0.78 -9.33 -4.96
N SER A 11 1.25 -8.92 -3.78
CA SER A 11 2.49 -9.42 -3.17
C SER A 11 2.28 -10.15 -1.83
N GLY A 12 1.26 -10.99 -1.77
CA GLY A 12 0.91 -11.82 -0.61
C GLY A 12 0.11 -11.08 0.48
N THR A 13 -0.25 -11.80 1.54
CA THR A 13 -1.16 -11.35 2.62
C THR A 13 -0.73 -10.02 3.23
N PRO A 14 -1.65 -9.04 3.40
CA PRO A 14 -1.35 -7.76 4.01
C PRO A 14 -0.96 -7.89 5.49
N HIS A 15 -0.14 -6.95 5.95
CA HIS A 15 0.17 -6.74 7.37
C HIS A 15 -0.44 -5.42 7.88
N LEU A 16 -0.41 -5.20 9.20
CA LEU A 16 -0.99 -3.99 9.80
C LEU A 16 -0.47 -2.69 9.19
N GLY A 17 0.82 -2.66 8.78
CA GLY A 17 1.38 -1.50 8.08
C GLY A 17 0.74 -1.23 6.72
N ASN A 18 0.32 -2.27 5.99
CA ASN A 18 -0.43 -2.09 4.74
C ASN A 18 -1.85 -1.59 5.03
N TYR A 19 -2.48 -2.11 6.09
CA TYR A 19 -3.81 -1.67 6.50
C TYR A 19 -3.83 -0.19 6.85
N VAL A 20 -2.98 0.24 7.78
CA VAL A 20 -2.90 1.63 8.24
C VAL A 20 -2.38 2.56 7.13
N GLY A 21 -1.34 2.12 6.40
CA GLY A 21 -0.63 2.99 5.46
C GLY A 21 -1.27 3.09 4.08
N ALA A 22 -2.13 2.14 3.69
CA ALA A 22 -2.70 2.09 2.34
C ALA A 22 -4.20 1.78 2.31
N ILE A 23 -4.65 0.68 2.95
CA ILE A 23 -6.03 0.21 2.80
C ILE A 23 -7.02 1.19 3.43
N LYS A 24 -6.88 1.48 4.72
CA LYS A 24 -7.78 2.37 5.47
C LYS A 24 -7.89 3.77 4.85
N PRO A 25 -6.77 4.46 4.53
CA PRO A 25 -6.83 5.77 3.89
C PRO A 25 -7.45 5.76 2.49
N ALA A 26 -7.21 4.70 1.72
CA ALA A 26 -7.81 4.57 0.40
C ALA A 26 -9.32 4.37 0.49
N LEU A 27 -9.81 3.54 1.42
CA LEU A 27 -11.24 3.34 1.66
C LEU A 27 -11.92 4.62 2.14
N GLU A 28 -11.29 5.40 3.02
CA GLU A 28 -11.80 6.71 3.44
C GLU A 28 -11.91 7.67 2.24
N LYS A 29 -10.89 7.71 1.40
CA LYS A 29 -10.86 8.60 0.23
C LYS A 29 -11.86 8.17 -0.86
N ILE A 30 -12.08 6.88 -1.04
CA ILE A 30 -13.10 6.33 -1.95
C ILE A 30 -14.49 6.85 -1.59
N LYS A 31 -14.86 6.88 -0.30
CA LYS A 31 -16.16 7.39 0.18
C LYS A 31 -16.42 8.87 -0.16
N GLU A 32 -15.37 9.66 -0.35
CA GLU A 32 -15.45 11.08 -0.73
C GLU A 32 -15.51 11.30 -2.24
N SER A 33 -15.31 10.25 -3.04
CA SER A 33 -15.20 10.35 -4.51
C SER A 33 -16.58 10.26 -5.18
N LYS A 34 -16.64 10.73 -6.44
CA LYS A 34 -17.79 10.50 -7.31
C LYS A 34 -17.73 9.13 -7.97
N LYS A 35 -16.52 8.69 -8.30
CA LYS A 35 -16.25 7.45 -9.02
C LYS A 35 -14.90 6.91 -8.56
N SER A 36 -14.87 5.66 -8.20
CA SER A 36 -13.67 5.01 -7.69
C SER A 36 -13.34 3.75 -8.48
N PHE A 37 -12.06 3.63 -8.79
CA PHE A 37 -11.47 2.45 -9.40
C PHE A 37 -10.41 1.88 -8.48
N LEU A 38 -10.50 0.61 -8.20
CA LEU A 38 -9.51 -0.13 -7.43
C LEU A 38 -9.10 -1.36 -8.23
N PHE A 39 -7.80 -1.57 -8.41
CA PHE A 39 -7.37 -2.71 -9.19
C PHE A 39 -6.23 -3.50 -8.57
N LEU A 40 -6.26 -4.79 -8.80
CA LEU A 40 -5.18 -5.71 -8.49
C LEU A 40 -4.15 -5.64 -9.62
N ALA A 41 -2.95 -5.14 -9.30
CA ALA A 41 -1.89 -4.86 -10.25
C ALA A 41 -1.08 -6.13 -10.58
N ASP A 42 -1.73 -7.14 -11.14
CA ASP A 42 -1.14 -8.45 -11.43
C ASP A 42 -0.06 -8.38 -12.52
N TYR A 43 -0.20 -7.54 -13.55
CA TYR A 43 0.88 -7.32 -14.52
C TYR A 43 2.10 -6.65 -13.88
N HIS A 44 1.90 -5.66 -13.00
CA HIS A 44 3.02 -5.05 -12.27
C HIS A 44 3.73 -6.06 -11.36
N SER A 45 2.99 -7.01 -10.83
CA SER A 45 3.54 -8.05 -9.95
C SER A 45 4.53 -8.96 -10.67
N LEU A 46 4.39 -9.18 -11.98
CA LEU A 46 5.27 -10.01 -12.80
C LEU A 46 6.74 -9.53 -12.81
N ILE A 47 6.97 -8.25 -12.49
CA ILE A 47 8.34 -7.70 -12.38
C ILE A 47 9.14 -8.43 -11.30
N LYS A 48 8.48 -8.86 -10.22
CA LYS A 48 9.12 -9.48 -9.04
C LYS A 48 8.72 -10.93 -8.82
N GLN A 49 7.51 -11.30 -9.24
CA GLN A 49 6.95 -12.64 -9.04
C GLN A 49 6.46 -13.19 -10.36
N GLN A 50 7.12 -14.25 -10.84
CA GLN A 50 6.83 -14.90 -12.12
C GLN A 50 6.17 -16.28 -11.95
N ASP A 51 6.02 -16.76 -10.72
CA ASP A 51 5.30 -17.98 -10.42
C ASP A 51 3.78 -17.76 -10.54
N PRO A 52 3.09 -18.47 -11.46
CA PRO A 52 1.67 -18.23 -11.72
C PRO A 52 0.77 -18.63 -10.54
N GLU A 53 1.10 -19.68 -9.79
CA GLU A 53 0.31 -20.14 -8.65
C GLU A 53 0.39 -19.11 -7.49
N ILE A 54 1.60 -18.62 -7.22
CA ILE A 54 1.81 -17.59 -6.21
C ILE A 54 1.11 -16.29 -6.60
N THR A 55 1.18 -15.90 -7.87
CA THR A 55 0.54 -14.67 -8.37
C THR A 55 -0.98 -14.76 -8.27
N HIS A 56 -1.56 -15.90 -8.67
CA HIS A 56 -2.99 -16.13 -8.58
C HIS A 56 -3.47 -16.12 -7.12
N LYS A 57 -2.83 -16.91 -6.26
CA LYS A 57 -3.13 -16.97 -4.83
C LYS A 57 -3.04 -15.62 -4.16
N SER A 58 -1.96 -14.86 -4.43
CA SER A 58 -1.79 -13.51 -3.87
C SER A 58 -2.87 -12.54 -4.33
N SER A 59 -3.33 -12.66 -5.57
CA SER A 59 -4.44 -11.83 -6.08
C SER A 59 -5.73 -12.08 -5.30
N LEU A 60 -6.08 -13.35 -5.05
CA LEU A 60 -7.24 -13.72 -4.25
C LEU A 60 -7.12 -13.24 -2.80
N GLU A 61 -5.98 -13.49 -2.16
CA GLU A 61 -5.73 -13.05 -0.77
C GLU A 61 -5.86 -11.53 -0.61
N ILE A 62 -5.33 -10.76 -1.56
CA ILE A 62 -5.42 -9.29 -1.54
C ILE A 62 -6.86 -8.83 -1.81
N ALA A 63 -7.56 -9.44 -2.77
CA ALA A 63 -8.95 -9.10 -3.05
C ALA A 63 -9.83 -9.35 -1.82
N SER A 64 -9.74 -10.54 -1.23
CA SER A 64 -10.47 -10.89 0.00
C SER A 64 -10.14 -9.93 1.14
N ALA A 65 -8.88 -9.52 1.27
CA ALA A 65 -8.46 -8.57 2.29
C ALA A 65 -9.12 -7.19 2.14
N TRP A 66 -9.23 -6.66 0.92
CA TRP A 66 -9.86 -5.37 0.68
C TRP A 66 -11.36 -5.41 0.91
N LEU A 67 -12.03 -6.46 0.43
CA LEU A 67 -13.46 -6.70 0.69
C LEU A 67 -13.72 -6.81 2.19
N ALA A 68 -12.93 -7.61 2.91
CA ALA A 68 -13.05 -7.77 4.35
C ALA A 68 -12.79 -6.46 5.13
N CYS A 69 -11.93 -5.59 4.63
CA CYS A 69 -11.67 -4.26 5.21
C CYS A 69 -12.79 -3.24 4.89
N GLY A 70 -13.83 -3.61 4.16
CA GLY A 70 -14.99 -2.77 3.89
C GLY A 70 -15.00 -2.08 2.53
N LEU A 71 -14.27 -2.62 1.55
CA LEU A 71 -14.45 -2.22 0.16
C LEU A 71 -15.84 -2.67 -0.31
N ASP A 72 -16.65 -1.71 -0.78
CA ASP A 72 -17.95 -2.00 -1.37
C ASP A 72 -17.81 -2.14 -2.90
N PRO A 73 -17.99 -3.36 -3.45
CA PRO A 73 -17.89 -3.61 -4.89
C PRO A 73 -19.08 -3.07 -5.68
N GLU A 74 -20.20 -2.72 -5.04
CA GLU A 74 -21.34 -2.07 -5.71
C GLU A 74 -21.08 -0.58 -5.98
N GLU A 75 -20.25 0.05 -5.14
CA GLU A 75 -19.91 1.47 -5.26
C GLU A 75 -18.52 1.73 -5.88
N THR A 76 -17.67 0.69 -5.98
CA THR A 76 -16.29 0.79 -6.48
C THR A 76 -16.07 -0.20 -7.61
N PHE A 77 -15.55 0.30 -8.75
CA PHE A 77 -15.07 -0.60 -9.80
C PHE A 77 -13.83 -1.34 -9.33
N PHE A 78 -14.04 -2.57 -8.85
CA PHE A 78 -12.97 -3.43 -8.36
C PHE A 78 -12.65 -4.50 -9.40
N TYR A 79 -11.40 -4.52 -9.90
CA TYR A 79 -11.02 -5.39 -11.01
C TYR A 79 -9.56 -5.85 -10.94
N ARG A 80 -9.26 -6.89 -11.68
CA ARG A 80 -7.90 -7.33 -11.93
C ARG A 80 -7.38 -6.66 -13.21
N GLN A 81 -6.18 -6.05 -13.16
CA GLN A 81 -5.56 -5.31 -14.27
C GLN A 81 -5.57 -6.12 -15.57
N SER A 82 -5.25 -7.42 -15.51
CA SER A 82 -5.24 -8.32 -16.66
C SER A 82 -6.61 -8.56 -17.30
N LYS A 83 -7.70 -8.20 -16.64
CA LYS A 83 -9.06 -8.30 -17.21
C LYS A 83 -9.49 -7.07 -18.01
N VAL A 84 -8.63 -6.06 -18.09
CA VAL A 84 -8.84 -4.85 -18.90
C VAL A 84 -7.74 -4.74 -19.97
N PRO A 85 -7.85 -5.49 -21.09
CA PRO A 85 -6.80 -5.57 -22.10
C PRO A 85 -6.47 -4.21 -22.74
N GLN A 86 -7.41 -3.27 -22.75
CA GLN A 86 -7.22 -1.92 -23.25
C GLN A 86 -6.10 -1.15 -22.53
N ILE A 87 -5.79 -1.51 -21.28
CA ILE A 87 -4.64 -0.96 -20.54
C ILE A 87 -3.33 -1.28 -21.29
N MET A 88 -3.18 -2.52 -21.79
CA MET A 88 -1.99 -2.92 -22.56
C MET A 88 -1.94 -2.27 -23.93
N GLU A 89 -3.09 -2.07 -24.59
CA GLU A 89 -3.17 -1.31 -25.84
C GLU A 89 -2.73 0.14 -25.63
N LEU A 90 -3.25 0.79 -24.58
CA LEU A 90 -2.85 2.15 -24.21
C LEU A 90 -1.37 2.22 -23.81
N ASN A 91 -0.88 1.27 -23.05
CA ASN A 91 0.54 1.18 -22.70
C ASN A 91 1.43 1.16 -23.95
N TRP A 92 1.06 0.41 -25.00
CA TRP A 92 1.81 0.40 -26.25
C TRP A 92 1.75 1.76 -26.97
N ILE A 93 0.58 2.38 -27.04
CA ILE A 93 0.42 3.70 -27.63
C ILE A 93 1.28 4.74 -26.91
N LEU A 94 1.21 4.79 -25.59
CA LEU A 94 2.00 5.71 -24.75
C LEU A 94 3.51 5.45 -24.85
N SER A 95 3.94 4.19 -25.07
CA SER A 95 5.35 3.84 -25.26
C SER A 95 5.95 4.55 -26.48
N ASN A 96 5.16 4.79 -27.53
CA ASN A 96 5.61 5.47 -28.75
C ASN A 96 5.72 7.00 -28.59
N THR A 97 5.16 7.56 -27.54
CA THR A 97 5.22 9.01 -27.27
C THR A 97 6.12 9.35 -26.07
N THR A 98 6.48 8.34 -25.27
CA THR A 98 7.31 8.51 -24.08
C THR A 98 8.80 8.50 -24.42
N SER A 99 9.54 9.52 -23.99
CA SER A 99 10.98 9.56 -24.23
C SER A 99 11.72 8.56 -23.33
N LYS A 100 12.73 7.88 -23.91
CA LYS A 100 13.65 7.02 -23.14
C LYS A 100 14.33 7.77 -22.00
N GLY A 101 14.62 9.07 -22.19
CA GLY A 101 15.24 9.91 -21.16
C GLY A 101 14.36 10.10 -19.93
N LEU A 102 13.02 10.08 -20.06
CA LEU A 102 12.10 10.06 -18.92
C LEU A 102 12.23 8.74 -18.14
N LEU A 103 12.20 7.62 -18.83
CA LEU A 103 12.30 6.28 -18.22
C LEU A 103 13.65 6.07 -17.51
N ASN A 104 14.74 6.57 -18.07
CA ASN A 104 16.07 6.50 -17.46
C ASN A 104 16.12 7.20 -16.08
N ARG A 105 15.18 8.08 -15.76
CA ARG A 105 15.10 8.78 -14.47
C ARG A 105 14.27 8.05 -13.42
N ALA A 106 13.58 6.97 -13.80
CA ALA A 106 12.75 6.20 -12.88
C ALA A 106 13.58 5.63 -11.71
N HIS A 107 13.10 5.83 -10.48
CA HIS A 107 13.84 5.45 -9.27
C HIS A 107 14.18 3.96 -9.23
N ALA A 108 13.23 3.08 -9.62
CA ALA A 108 13.48 1.64 -9.59
C ALA A 108 14.54 1.20 -10.60
N TYR A 109 14.57 1.82 -11.79
CA TYR A 109 15.61 1.55 -12.78
C TYR A 109 16.98 2.00 -12.27
N LYS A 110 17.07 3.23 -11.75
CA LYS A 110 18.32 3.73 -11.14
C LYS A 110 18.80 2.86 -9.99
N ALA A 111 17.91 2.51 -9.07
CA ALA A 111 18.26 1.65 -7.94
C ALA A 111 18.79 0.28 -8.38
N ALA A 112 18.25 -0.29 -9.47
CA ALA A 112 18.76 -1.53 -10.03
C ALA A 112 20.16 -1.37 -10.66
N GLN A 113 20.41 -0.25 -11.34
CA GLN A 113 21.75 0.08 -11.87
C GLN A 113 22.76 0.34 -10.75
N ASP A 114 22.38 1.03 -9.69
CA ASP A 114 23.22 1.29 -8.52
C ASP A 114 23.66 -0.02 -7.85
N LEU A 115 22.71 -0.96 -7.65
CA LEU A 115 23.00 -2.30 -7.15
C LEU A 115 23.97 -3.08 -8.04
N ASN A 116 23.88 -2.96 -9.37
CA ASN A 116 24.80 -3.58 -10.31
C ASN A 116 26.20 -2.94 -10.22
N SER A 117 26.25 -1.62 -10.04
CA SER A 117 27.49 -0.86 -9.84
C SER A 117 28.20 -1.25 -8.54
N GLU A 118 27.45 -1.38 -7.43
CA GLU A 118 27.98 -1.87 -6.14
C GLU A 118 28.56 -3.29 -6.26
N LYS A 119 27.91 -4.15 -7.04
CA LYS A 119 28.38 -5.52 -7.34
C LYS A 119 29.48 -5.57 -8.39
N LYS A 120 29.96 -4.40 -8.88
CA LYS A 120 30.96 -4.29 -9.92
C LYS A 120 30.63 -5.10 -11.21
N ALA A 121 29.33 -5.12 -11.56
CA ALA A 121 28.92 -5.74 -12.82
C ALA A 121 29.51 -4.97 -14.01
N SER A 122 29.93 -5.70 -15.06
CA SER A 122 30.49 -5.10 -16.29
C SER A 122 29.42 -4.34 -17.10
N ASP A 123 28.15 -4.68 -16.92
CA ASP A 123 27.01 -4.05 -17.55
C ASP A 123 26.09 -3.49 -16.47
N PRO A 124 25.80 -2.17 -16.46
CA PRO A 124 24.89 -1.56 -15.50
C PRO A 124 23.47 -2.10 -15.64
N ASP A 125 23.05 -2.59 -16.79
CA ASP A 125 21.72 -3.13 -17.06
C ASP A 125 21.63 -4.66 -16.84
N LYS A 126 22.66 -5.28 -16.31
CA LYS A 126 22.68 -6.73 -16.09
C LYS A 126 21.48 -7.19 -15.25
N GLY A 127 20.64 -8.05 -15.85
CA GLY A 127 19.46 -8.63 -15.19
C GLY A 127 18.28 -7.67 -15.04
N ILE A 128 18.36 -6.46 -15.58
CA ILE A 128 17.23 -5.53 -15.63
C ILE A 128 16.32 -5.95 -16.79
N THR A 129 15.06 -6.25 -16.49
CA THR A 129 14.08 -6.64 -17.51
C THR A 129 13.46 -5.42 -18.20
N ALA A 130 12.99 -5.59 -19.45
CA ALA A 130 12.21 -4.57 -20.13
C ALA A 130 10.95 -4.15 -19.31
N GLY A 131 10.35 -5.11 -18.58
CA GLY A 131 9.22 -4.81 -17.69
C GLY A 131 9.60 -3.83 -16.58
N LEU A 132 10.76 -4.01 -15.91
CA LEU A 132 11.24 -3.06 -14.90
C LEU A 132 11.55 -1.69 -15.51
N PHE A 133 12.02 -1.61 -16.73
CA PHE A 133 12.31 -0.35 -17.40
C PHE A 133 11.03 0.38 -17.84
N ASN A 134 10.04 -0.36 -18.37
CA ASN A 134 8.82 0.20 -18.97
C ASN A 134 7.64 0.34 -18.01
N TYR A 135 7.68 -0.23 -16.80
CA TYR A 135 6.52 -0.20 -15.89
C TYR A 135 5.93 1.20 -15.62
N PRO A 136 6.71 2.32 -15.66
CA PRO A 136 6.10 3.64 -15.47
C PRO A 136 5.10 4.01 -16.56
N ILE A 137 5.27 3.46 -17.79
CA ILE A 137 4.31 3.67 -18.88
C ILE A 137 3.04 2.85 -18.62
N LEU A 138 3.19 1.61 -18.13
CA LEU A 138 2.04 0.79 -17.75
C LEU A 138 1.24 1.45 -16.62
N MET A 139 1.91 1.99 -15.61
CA MET A 139 1.24 2.73 -14.54
C MET A 139 0.55 4.00 -15.06
N ALA A 140 1.15 4.71 -16.01
CA ALA A 140 0.50 5.83 -16.67
C ALA A 140 -0.76 5.37 -17.44
N ALA A 141 -0.71 4.23 -18.13
CA ALA A 141 -1.86 3.67 -18.82
C ALA A 141 -3.00 3.32 -17.86
N ASP A 142 -2.70 2.68 -16.71
CA ASP A 142 -3.70 2.39 -15.67
C ASP A 142 -4.43 3.65 -15.21
N ILE A 143 -3.71 4.74 -15.04
CA ILE A 143 -4.24 6.00 -14.52
C ILE A 143 -5.04 6.74 -15.57
N LEU A 144 -4.51 6.84 -16.79
CA LEU A 144 -5.04 7.72 -17.83
C LEU A 144 -6.28 7.14 -18.52
N ILE A 145 -6.40 5.83 -18.59
CA ILE A 145 -7.52 5.15 -19.27
C ILE A 145 -8.90 5.48 -18.65
N PHE A 146 -8.93 5.82 -17.37
CA PHE A 146 -10.17 6.11 -16.63
C PHE A 146 -10.41 7.60 -16.35
N ASP A 147 -9.69 8.50 -17.00
CA ASP A 147 -9.77 9.95 -16.73
C ASP A 147 -9.61 10.29 -15.24
N THR A 148 -8.64 9.65 -14.61
CA THR A 148 -8.39 9.77 -13.16
C THR A 148 -7.97 11.19 -12.79
N ASP A 149 -8.65 11.77 -11.82
CA ASP A 149 -8.30 13.09 -11.27
C ASP A 149 -7.26 12.94 -10.15
N ILE A 150 -7.44 11.95 -9.26
CA ILE A 150 -6.65 11.79 -8.03
C ILE A 150 -6.17 10.35 -7.88
N VAL A 151 -4.89 10.20 -7.58
CA VAL A 151 -4.28 8.90 -7.28
C VAL A 151 -3.73 8.93 -5.84
N PRO A 152 -4.39 8.28 -4.87
CA PRO A 152 -3.86 8.11 -3.52
C PRO A 152 -2.62 7.23 -3.53
N VAL A 153 -1.50 7.76 -3.07
CA VAL A 153 -0.19 7.06 -3.08
C VAL A 153 0.63 7.39 -1.85
N GLY A 154 1.54 6.49 -1.48
CA GLY A 154 2.62 6.80 -0.55
C GLY A 154 3.62 7.81 -1.15
N SER A 155 4.37 8.48 -0.32
CA SER A 155 5.36 9.49 -0.74
C SER A 155 6.44 8.93 -1.69
N ASP A 156 6.75 7.65 -1.55
CA ASP A 156 7.69 6.91 -2.41
C ASP A 156 7.18 6.70 -3.84
N GLN A 157 5.87 6.78 -4.05
CA GLN A 157 5.23 6.63 -5.36
C GLN A 157 4.98 7.97 -6.09
N LYS A 158 5.28 9.10 -5.45
CA LYS A 158 5.04 10.44 -6.02
C LYS A 158 5.69 10.61 -7.40
N GLN A 159 6.93 10.16 -7.57
CA GLN A 159 7.63 10.24 -8.84
C GLN A 159 6.88 9.56 -9.99
N HIS A 160 6.23 8.43 -9.73
CA HIS A 160 5.49 7.71 -10.77
C HIS A 160 4.28 8.50 -11.26
N ILE A 161 3.60 9.23 -10.37
CA ILE A 161 2.50 10.10 -10.76
C ILE A 161 3.01 11.29 -11.57
N GLU A 162 4.15 11.87 -11.19
CA GLU A 162 4.79 12.93 -11.97
C GLU A 162 5.18 12.43 -13.36
N MET A 163 5.71 11.20 -13.48
CA MET A 163 5.99 10.60 -14.79
C MET A 163 4.71 10.39 -15.63
N ALA A 164 3.61 9.92 -14.99
CA ALA A 164 2.33 9.78 -15.68
C ALA A 164 1.80 11.14 -16.19
N ARG A 165 1.98 12.21 -15.41
CA ARG A 165 1.65 13.60 -15.82
C ARG A 165 2.47 14.04 -17.03
N ASP A 166 3.78 13.81 -17.01
CA ASP A 166 4.68 14.13 -18.13
C ASP A 166 4.28 13.37 -19.40
N ILE A 167 3.92 12.08 -19.28
CA ILE A 167 3.45 11.23 -20.39
C ILE A 167 2.14 11.76 -20.94
N ALA A 168 1.16 12.08 -20.08
CA ALA A 168 -0.12 12.65 -20.49
C ALA A 168 0.05 14.01 -21.18
N ALA A 169 0.84 14.90 -20.59
CA ALA A 169 1.12 16.22 -21.17
C ALA A 169 1.79 16.11 -22.55
N ARG A 170 2.76 15.19 -22.69
CA ARG A 170 3.41 14.93 -23.98
C ARG A 170 2.43 14.41 -25.03
N PHE A 171 1.56 13.48 -24.64
CA PHE A 171 0.52 12.95 -25.53
C PHE A 171 -0.45 14.05 -25.97
N ASN A 172 -0.95 14.83 -25.03
CA ASN A 172 -1.86 15.95 -25.31
C ASN A 172 -1.22 17.00 -26.22
N HIS A 173 0.07 17.27 -26.07
CA HIS A 173 0.80 18.17 -26.96
C HIS A 173 0.85 17.67 -28.39
N LEU A 174 0.95 16.35 -28.60
CA LEU A 174 1.08 15.75 -29.94
C LEU A 174 -0.27 15.57 -30.65
N TYR A 175 -1.31 15.21 -29.91
CA TYR A 175 -2.59 14.74 -30.46
C TYR A 175 -3.79 15.59 -30.04
N GLY A 176 -3.57 16.66 -29.27
CA GLY A 176 -4.64 17.48 -28.70
C GLY A 176 -5.08 16.99 -27.30
N GLU A 177 -5.88 17.81 -26.65
CA GLU A 177 -6.41 17.54 -25.29
C GLU A 177 -7.20 16.21 -25.24
N THR A 178 -6.54 15.16 -24.79
CA THR A 178 -7.08 13.79 -24.72
C THR A 178 -7.17 13.29 -23.29
N PHE A 179 -6.08 13.40 -22.53
CA PHE A 179 -6.00 12.89 -21.17
C PHE A 179 -6.07 14.01 -20.14
N LYS A 180 -6.79 13.76 -19.05
CA LYS A 180 -6.67 14.57 -17.84
C LYS A 180 -5.28 14.38 -17.23
N ILE A 181 -4.75 15.43 -16.64
CA ILE A 181 -3.48 15.38 -15.91
C ILE A 181 -3.76 14.98 -14.46
N PRO A 182 -3.38 13.78 -14.03
CA PRO A 182 -3.70 13.26 -12.69
C PRO A 182 -2.92 14.00 -11.60
N GLU A 183 -3.45 13.99 -10.36
CA GLU A 183 -2.78 14.52 -9.20
C GLU A 183 -2.50 13.42 -8.17
N ALA A 184 -1.30 13.47 -7.57
CA ALA A 184 -0.97 12.58 -6.45
C ALA A 184 -1.64 13.10 -5.18
N TYR A 185 -2.36 12.24 -4.47
CA TYR A 185 -2.84 12.51 -3.12
C TYR A 185 -1.98 11.75 -2.12
N ILE A 186 -1.20 12.49 -1.33
CA ILE A 186 -0.39 11.94 -0.25
C ILE A 186 -1.05 12.37 1.06
N SER A 187 -1.58 11.42 1.80
CA SER A 187 -2.14 11.73 3.12
C SER A 187 -1.04 12.18 4.07
N LYS A 188 -1.22 13.38 4.64
CA LYS A 188 -0.22 13.99 5.53
C LYS A 188 -0.18 13.40 6.94
N ASN A 189 -1.23 12.68 7.34
CA ASN A 189 -1.47 12.29 8.73
C ASN A 189 -1.37 10.79 8.98
N ILE A 190 -0.85 10.00 8.04
CA ILE A 190 -0.72 8.56 8.25
C ILE A 190 0.66 8.29 8.85
N PRO A 191 0.73 7.86 10.12
CA PRO A 191 1.98 7.45 10.70
C PRO A 191 2.50 6.21 9.96
N LEU A 192 3.79 6.21 9.63
CA LEU A 192 4.46 4.99 9.19
C LEU A 192 4.41 4.00 10.35
N LEU A 193 3.68 2.91 10.20
CA LEU A 193 3.62 1.89 11.23
C LEU A 193 4.95 1.14 11.29
N LEU A 194 5.57 1.18 12.46
CA LEU A 194 6.84 0.51 12.73
C LEU A 194 6.62 -0.99 12.95
N GLY A 195 7.63 -1.78 12.64
CA GLY A 195 7.66 -3.19 13.02
C GLY A 195 7.90 -3.38 14.51
N THR A 196 7.75 -4.61 14.99
CA THR A 196 7.92 -4.93 16.43
C THR A 196 9.32 -4.61 16.97
N ASP A 197 10.29 -4.40 16.09
CA ASP A 197 11.70 -4.06 16.37
C ASP A 197 12.04 -2.57 16.17
N GLY A 198 11.04 -1.72 15.92
CA GLY A 198 11.20 -0.27 15.74
C GLY A 198 11.65 0.18 14.34
N ARG A 199 11.99 -0.74 13.45
CA ARG A 199 12.27 -0.43 12.04
C ARG A 199 10.97 -0.39 11.23
N LYS A 200 11.02 0.11 10.00
CA LYS A 200 9.88 0.01 9.07
C LYS A 200 9.34 -1.42 9.02
N MET A 201 8.02 -1.57 9.19
CA MET A 201 7.37 -2.88 9.12
C MET A 201 7.56 -3.50 7.73
N SER A 202 8.08 -4.72 7.69
CA SER A 202 8.36 -5.43 6.43
C SER A 202 8.41 -6.94 6.62
N LYS A 203 7.89 -7.68 5.64
CA LYS A 203 8.03 -9.15 5.59
C LYS A 203 9.50 -9.58 5.54
N SER A 204 10.34 -8.84 4.81
CA SER A 204 11.78 -9.13 4.69
C SER A 204 12.53 -9.07 6.02
N TYR A 205 12.09 -8.20 6.95
CA TYR A 205 12.68 -8.09 8.28
C TYR A 205 12.03 -9.01 9.32
N LYS A 206 10.97 -9.74 8.95
CA LYS A 206 10.19 -10.60 9.86
C LYS A 206 9.70 -9.88 11.14
N ASN A 207 9.49 -8.56 11.04
CA ASN A 207 9.06 -7.67 12.12
C ASN A 207 7.61 -7.21 11.97
N TYR A 208 6.87 -7.82 11.04
CA TYR A 208 5.49 -7.46 10.71
C TYR A 208 4.48 -8.22 11.60
N ILE A 209 3.27 -7.68 11.64
CA ILE A 209 2.09 -8.29 12.26
C ILE A 209 1.06 -8.50 11.14
N GLU A 210 0.65 -9.74 10.91
CA GLU A 210 -0.34 -10.08 9.87
C GLU A 210 -1.69 -9.46 10.20
N LEU A 211 -2.35 -8.90 9.19
CA LEU A 211 -3.64 -8.22 9.36
C LEU A 211 -4.74 -9.15 9.89
N PHE A 212 -4.75 -10.39 9.43
CA PHE A 212 -5.77 -11.38 9.78
C PHE A 212 -5.31 -12.39 10.85
N SER A 213 -4.30 -12.03 11.64
CA SER A 213 -3.84 -12.88 12.75
C SER A 213 -4.98 -13.21 13.70
N GLU A 214 -5.08 -14.47 14.12
CA GLU A 214 -5.93 -14.84 15.24
C GLU A 214 -5.55 -14.10 16.53
N GLU A 215 -6.49 -13.93 17.43
CA GLU A 215 -6.30 -13.16 18.68
C GLU A 215 -5.04 -13.56 19.47
N LYS A 216 -4.78 -14.86 19.59
CA LYS A 216 -3.58 -15.35 20.31
C LYS A 216 -2.29 -14.95 19.60
N ALA A 217 -2.25 -15.03 18.28
CA ALA A 217 -1.10 -14.66 17.47
C ALA A 217 -0.89 -13.14 17.46
N LEU A 218 -1.97 -12.35 17.34
CA LEU A 218 -1.95 -10.90 17.46
C LEU A 218 -1.37 -10.48 18.83
N LYS A 219 -1.91 -11.01 19.93
CA LYS A 219 -1.44 -10.71 21.28
C LYS A 219 0.03 -11.05 21.46
N LYS A 220 0.46 -12.22 20.96
CA LYS A 220 1.88 -12.64 20.99
C LYS A 220 2.77 -11.67 20.21
N SER A 221 2.32 -11.21 19.06
CA SER A 221 3.08 -10.27 18.20
C SER A 221 3.19 -8.88 18.84
N LEU A 222 2.09 -8.36 19.42
CA LEU A 222 2.09 -7.08 20.14
C LEU A 222 2.97 -7.11 21.39
N ASN A 223 3.02 -8.23 22.10
CA ASN A 223 3.91 -8.40 23.25
C ASN A 223 5.40 -8.35 22.87
N ARG A 224 5.76 -8.62 21.62
CA ARG A 224 7.14 -8.53 21.10
C ARG A 224 7.57 -7.11 20.75
N ILE A 225 6.65 -6.14 20.72
CA ILE A 225 7.01 -4.73 20.50
C ILE A 225 8.05 -4.32 21.54
N ILE A 226 9.16 -3.77 21.04
CA ILE A 226 10.24 -3.31 21.92
C ILE A 226 9.79 -2.13 22.78
N THR A 227 10.20 -2.14 24.03
CA THR A 227 10.00 -1.07 25.01
C THR A 227 11.31 -0.88 25.78
N ASP A 228 11.44 0.26 26.45
CA ASP A 228 12.56 0.47 27.37
C ASP A 228 12.40 -0.32 28.69
N SER A 229 13.29 -0.09 29.64
CA SER A 229 13.34 -0.76 30.93
C SER A 229 12.64 0.00 32.07
N LEU A 230 11.87 1.08 31.77
CA LEU A 230 11.17 1.87 32.79
C LEU A 230 10.13 1.02 33.53
N MET A 231 10.13 1.15 34.86
CA MET A 231 9.25 0.39 35.74
C MET A 231 7.84 0.99 35.77
N PRO A 232 6.82 0.25 36.23
CA PRO A 232 5.51 0.82 36.54
C PRO A 232 5.64 1.97 37.54
N GLY A 233 4.91 3.07 37.30
CA GLY A 233 4.99 4.32 38.08
C GLY A 233 6.02 5.33 37.58
N GLU A 234 6.94 4.93 36.69
CA GLU A 234 7.86 5.87 36.06
C GLU A 234 7.25 6.44 34.77
N PRO A 235 7.18 7.78 34.62
CA PRO A 235 6.67 8.41 33.39
C PRO A 235 7.41 7.93 32.14
N LYS A 236 6.65 7.66 31.07
CA LYS A 236 7.15 7.12 29.80
C LYS A 236 7.06 8.16 28.70
N GLY A 237 8.15 8.30 27.94
CA GLY A 237 8.18 9.19 26.77
C GLY A 237 7.35 8.62 25.62
N THR A 238 6.68 9.50 24.90
CA THR A 238 5.95 9.17 23.66
C THR A 238 6.84 9.29 22.43
N GLU A 239 7.84 10.16 22.47
CA GLU A 239 8.81 10.33 21.38
C GLU A 239 9.62 9.05 21.18
N ASN A 240 9.71 8.61 19.93
CA ASN A 240 10.41 7.38 19.54
C ASN A 240 9.88 6.07 20.17
N SER A 241 8.74 6.11 20.86
CA SER A 241 8.11 4.90 21.40
C SER A 241 7.38 4.14 20.28
N VAL A 242 7.86 2.92 20.00
CA VAL A 242 7.22 2.02 19.03
C VAL A 242 5.80 1.69 19.47
N LEU A 243 5.56 1.47 20.75
CA LEU A 243 4.24 1.18 21.28
C LEU A 243 3.28 2.39 21.09
N TYR A 244 3.76 3.61 21.32
CA TYR A 244 2.98 4.82 21.10
C TYR A 244 2.64 5.04 19.62
N ASN A 245 3.56 4.70 18.72
CA ASN A 245 3.30 4.75 17.27
C ASN A 245 2.10 3.87 16.85
N TYR A 246 1.93 2.71 17.47
CA TYR A 246 0.73 1.89 17.24
C TYR A 246 -0.53 2.54 17.78
N PHE A 247 -0.50 3.15 18.97
CA PHE A 247 -1.66 3.90 19.47
C PHE A 247 -2.02 5.04 18.52
N GLN A 248 -1.05 5.81 18.04
CA GLN A 248 -1.31 6.88 17.06
C GLN A 248 -1.97 6.37 15.76
N ALA A 249 -1.68 5.14 15.36
CA ALA A 249 -2.22 4.55 14.13
C ALA A 249 -3.66 4.04 14.27
N PHE A 250 -4.09 3.67 15.49
CA PHE A 250 -5.38 3.01 15.72
C PHE A 250 -6.33 3.77 16.64
N ALA A 251 -5.83 4.65 17.49
CA ALA A 251 -6.66 5.42 18.42
C ALA A 251 -7.37 6.59 17.72
N THR A 252 -8.54 6.92 18.22
CA THR A 252 -9.21 8.20 17.93
C THR A 252 -8.48 9.35 18.62
N ASP A 253 -8.67 10.58 18.16
CA ASP A 253 -8.06 11.77 18.78
C ASP A 253 -8.37 11.85 20.29
N THR A 254 -9.60 11.53 20.68
CA THR A 254 -10.01 11.50 22.10
C THR A 254 -9.25 10.43 22.89
N TYR A 255 -9.09 9.23 22.32
CA TYR A 255 -8.41 8.14 23.03
C TYR A 255 -6.89 8.35 23.10
N ILE A 256 -6.30 9.05 22.12
CA ILE A 256 -4.87 9.38 22.17
C ILE A 256 -4.52 10.34 23.32
N GLU A 257 -5.47 11.21 23.74
CA GLU A 257 -5.30 12.06 24.94
C GLU A 257 -5.24 11.19 26.22
N GLU A 258 -6.09 10.17 26.31
CA GLU A 258 -6.05 9.21 27.41
C GLU A 258 -4.74 8.40 27.41
N VAL A 259 -4.27 7.98 26.25
CA VAL A 259 -2.98 7.28 26.07
C VAL A 259 -1.83 8.16 26.54
N ASN A 260 -1.82 9.45 26.17
CA ASN A 260 -0.81 10.39 26.64
C ASN A 260 -0.76 10.45 28.18
N LYS A 261 -1.94 10.46 28.83
CA LYS A 261 -2.03 10.41 30.27
C LYS A 261 -1.52 9.09 30.85
N MET A 262 -1.87 7.95 30.24
CA MET A 262 -1.36 6.64 30.68
C MET A 262 0.17 6.57 30.64
N PHE A 263 0.78 7.17 29.59
CA PHE A 263 2.23 7.24 29.48
C PHE A 263 2.86 8.16 30.53
N SER A 264 2.30 9.35 30.74
CA SER A 264 2.78 10.32 31.74
C SER A 264 2.61 9.81 33.19
N ASP A 265 1.52 9.08 33.48
CA ASP A 265 1.24 8.49 34.78
C ASP A 265 2.10 7.22 35.05
N GLY A 266 2.90 6.80 34.09
CA GLY A 266 3.82 5.67 34.27
C GLY A 266 3.16 4.30 34.22
N LYS A 267 2.02 4.13 33.52
CA LYS A 267 1.35 2.83 33.36
C LYS A 267 2.34 1.75 32.89
N GLY A 268 2.28 0.54 33.43
CA GLY A 268 3.20 -0.55 33.12
C GLY A 268 3.17 -0.96 31.64
N TRP A 269 4.32 -1.31 31.05
CA TRP A 269 4.41 -1.72 29.65
C TRP A 269 3.49 -2.90 29.30
N GLY A 270 3.33 -3.86 30.22
CA GLY A 270 2.44 -5.01 30.02
C GLY A 270 0.97 -4.60 29.93
N GLU A 271 0.55 -3.63 30.75
CA GLU A 271 -0.81 -3.08 30.73
C GLU A 271 -1.07 -2.27 29.45
N LEU A 272 -0.13 -1.38 29.07
CA LEU A 272 -0.21 -0.63 27.82
C LEU A 272 -0.29 -1.56 26.59
N LYS A 273 0.47 -2.67 26.57
CA LYS A 273 0.36 -3.67 25.49
C LYS A 273 -0.98 -4.39 25.50
N SER A 274 -1.59 -4.58 26.68
CA SER A 274 -2.93 -5.16 26.78
C SER A 274 -4.00 -4.20 26.28
N ASP A 275 -3.90 -2.91 26.60
CA ASP A 275 -4.81 -1.89 26.09
C ASP A 275 -4.70 -1.76 24.56
N LEU A 276 -3.46 -1.75 24.04
CA LEU A 276 -3.22 -1.74 22.60
C LEU A 276 -3.80 -2.98 21.91
N PHE A 277 -3.65 -4.16 22.53
CA PHE A 277 -4.26 -5.38 22.01
C PHE A 277 -5.78 -5.25 21.93
N ASN A 278 -6.44 -4.76 22.98
CA ASN A 278 -7.88 -4.58 23.01
C ASN A 278 -8.34 -3.60 21.91
N LEU A 279 -7.63 -2.49 21.75
CA LEU A 279 -7.91 -1.49 20.70
C LEU A 279 -7.84 -2.11 19.31
N ILE A 280 -6.71 -2.72 18.95
CA ILE A 280 -6.50 -3.31 17.64
C ILE A 280 -7.43 -4.51 17.42
N ASN A 281 -7.60 -5.36 18.43
CA ASN A 281 -8.45 -6.55 18.30
C ASN A 281 -9.91 -6.19 18.06
N THR A 282 -10.41 -5.12 18.67
CA THR A 282 -11.77 -4.62 18.44
C THR A 282 -11.96 -4.18 16.98
N GLU A 283 -11.01 -3.43 16.42
CA GLU A 283 -11.07 -2.99 15.02
C GLU A 283 -10.95 -4.16 14.04
N LEU A 284 -10.08 -5.15 14.33
CA LEU A 284 -9.85 -6.27 13.43
C LEU A 284 -10.82 -7.43 13.57
N LYS A 285 -11.63 -7.48 14.61
CA LYS A 285 -12.56 -8.60 14.87
C LYS A 285 -13.55 -8.79 13.72
N ASP A 286 -14.18 -7.72 13.30
CA ASP A 286 -15.19 -7.76 12.22
C ASP A 286 -14.53 -8.05 10.87
N ILE A 287 -13.35 -7.48 10.63
CA ILE A 287 -12.54 -7.72 9.44
C ILE A 287 -12.16 -9.21 9.33
N ARG A 288 -11.74 -9.84 10.43
CA ARG A 288 -11.42 -11.29 10.45
C ARG A 288 -12.65 -12.15 10.19
N SER A 289 -13.79 -11.78 10.79
CA SER A 289 -15.03 -12.52 10.59
C SER A 289 -15.51 -12.42 9.13
N CYS A 290 -15.39 -11.24 8.53
CA CYS A 290 -15.75 -11.02 7.14
C CYS A 290 -14.85 -11.79 6.17
N LEU A 291 -13.55 -11.92 6.44
CA LEU A 291 -12.61 -12.64 5.58
C LEU A 291 -13.03 -14.10 5.31
N LEU A 292 -13.63 -14.77 6.28
CA LEU A 292 -14.10 -16.15 6.14
C LEU A 292 -15.21 -16.28 5.09
N TYR A 293 -15.99 -15.22 4.86
CA TYR A 293 -17.07 -15.19 3.87
C TYR A 293 -16.65 -14.59 2.52
N THR A 294 -15.56 -13.83 2.49
CA THR A 294 -15.12 -13.11 1.27
C THR A 294 -14.13 -13.88 0.42
N SER A 295 -13.55 -14.97 0.90
CA SER A 295 -12.69 -15.83 0.08
C SER A 295 -13.45 -16.44 -1.11
N ASP A 296 -14.68 -16.91 -0.89
CA ASP A 296 -15.52 -17.46 -1.93
C ASP A 296 -16.00 -16.37 -2.91
N ALA A 297 -16.38 -15.19 -2.40
CA ALA A 297 -16.77 -14.04 -3.22
C ALA A 297 -15.60 -13.48 -4.07
N ALA A 298 -14.37 -13.55 -3.58
CA ALA A 298 -13.20 -13.11 -4.34
C ALA A 298 -12.94 -14.02 -5.55
N ASP A 299 -13.19 -15.32 -5.43
CA ASP A 299 -13.10 -16.26 -6.55
C ASP A 299 -14.12 -15.94 -7.65
N GLU A 300 -15.35 -15.57 -7.30
CA GLU A 300 -16.40 -15.19 -8.25
C GLU A 300 -16.08 -13.85 -8.96
N LEU A 301 -15.53 -12.86 -8.25
CA LEU A 301 -15.19 -11.54 -8.82
C LEU A 301 -13.96 -11.57 -9.73
N LEU A 302 -13.05 -12.52 -9.53
CA LEU A 302 -11.79 -12.61 -10.26
C LEU A 302 -11.79 -13.72 -11.32
N GLY A 303 -12.83 -14.54 -11.39
CA GLY A 303 -13.03 -15.69 -12.28
C GLY A 303 -13.09 -15.41 -13.81
#